data_c0d9e0d9e9e7f00e65845b085db38eb8
#
_entry.id   c0d9e0d9e9e7f00e65845b085db38eb8
#
_cell.length_a   1.000
_cell.length_b   1.000
_cell.length_c   1.000
_cell.angle_alpha   90.00
_cell.angle_beta   90.00
_cell.angle_gamma   90.00
#
_symmetry.space_group_name_H-M   'P 1'
#
loop_
_entity.id
_entity.type
_entity.pdbx_description
1 polymer ?
#
loop_
_entity_poly.entity_id
_entity_poly.type
_entity_poly.pdbx_seq_one_letter_code
_entity_poly.pdbx_strand_id
1 'polypeptide(L)'
;YGSMLVESFTAVIALIAAITISQGVYFSTNMSASQISTASGVTLTATSTPDEQAEAAVKAVDSMKVSDIEGNQMKVTWDSVDENGNAKTYEGADALKQAASDIGENTIVSRTGGATTFAMGMANFLKSYLGGHDSMAFWYHFAIMFEALFILTTVDNGTRVARYQIGELLGNVRKLKKFADPTWKPGNIITTLIATALWGGLLWVGVCDTNGGINAMMPIFGISNQLLAAACFMLVTVCVAKLGYKKYLWIPVVPLVWDCLLYTSPSP
;
A
#
# COMPACT_ATOMS: atom_id res chain seq x y z
N TYR A 1 15.28 -14.47 11.45
CA TYR A 1 15.74 -14.36 10.05
C TYR A 1 14.72 -14.97 9.07
N GLY A 2 14.08 -16.15 9.39
CA GLY A 2 13.13 -16.81 8.49
C GLY A 2 11.91 -15.95 8.14
N SER A 3 11.31 -15.25 9.10
CA SER A 3 10.15 -14.38 8.87
C SER A 3 10.48 -13.20 7.93
N MET A 4 11.65 -12.60 8.07
CA MET A 4 12.09 -11.51 7.18
C MET A 4 12.31 -11.98 5.74
N LEU A 5 12.79 -13.21 5.54
CA LEU A 5 12.93 -13.78 4.20
C LEU A 5 11.56 -14.03 3.54
N VAL A 6 10.60 -14.55 4.31
CA VAL A 6 9.22 -14.75 3.82
C VAL A 6 8.57 -13.41 3.48
N GLU A 7 8.75 -12.39 4.31
CA GLU A 7 8.23 -11.05 4.07
C GLU A 7 8.83 -10.42 2.80
N SER A 8 10.16 -10.50 2.63
CA SER A 8 10.83 -10.02 1.42
C SER A 8 10.37 -10.79 0.17
N PHE A 9 10.13 -12.08 0.29
CA PHE A 9 9.61 -12.90 -0.80
C PHE A 9 8.17 -12.50 -1.17
N THR A 10 7.33 -12.22 -0.18
CA THR A 10 5.96 -11.70 -0.38
C THR A 10 5.98 -10.34 -1.08
N ALA A 11 6.92 -9.45 -0.73
CA ALA A 11 7.08 -8.17 -1.40
C ALA A 11 7.44 -8.32 -2.89
N VAL A 12 8.30 -9.30 -3.24
CA VAL A 12 8.60 -9.60 -4.65
C VAL A 12 7.36 -10.12 -5.38
N ILE A 13 6.57 -10.98 -4.76
CA ILE A 13 5.31 -11.48 -5.34
C ILE A 13 4.33 -10.32 -5.57
N ALA A 14 4.22 -9.39 -4.61
CA ALA A 14 3.37 -8.22 -4.74
C ALA A 14 3.81 -7.32 -5.92
N LEU A 15 5.11 -7.14 -6.11
CA LEU A 15 5.66 -6.40 -7.25
C LEU A 15 5.31 -7.09 -8.57
N ILE A 16 5.48 -8.41 -8.67
CA ILE A 16 5.11 -9.18 -9.86
C ILE A 16 3.60 -9.04 -10.13
N ALA A 17 2.76 -9.17 -9.10
CA ALA A 17 1.32 -9.00 -9.23
C ALA A 17 0.94 -7.61 -9.78
N ALA A 18 1.58 -6.55 -9.30
CA ALA A 18 1.35 -5.19 -9.79
C ALA A 18 1.72 -5.01 -11.28
N ILE A 19 2.78 -5.69 -11.75
CA ILE A 19 3.23 -5.61 -13.15
C ILE A 19 2.30 -6.38 -14.11
N THR A 20 1.52 -7.36 -13.63
CA THR A 20 0.58 -8.13 -14.46
C THR A 20 -0.67 -7.37 -14.86
N ILE A 21 -0.91 -6.21 -14.27
CA ILE A 21 -2.07 -5.36 -14.56
C ILE A 21 -1.64 -4.26 -15.54
N SER A 22 -2.51 -3.92 -16.50
CA SER A 22 -2.22 -2.80 -17.40
C SER A 22 -2.06 -1.50 -16.60
N GLN A 23 -1.13 -0.65 -17.02
CA GLN A 23 -0.82 0.60 -16.33
C GLN A 23 -2.05 1.51 -16.22
N GLY A 24 -2.90 1.54 -17.25
CA GLY A 24 -4.11 2.34 -17.24
C GLY A 24 -5.10 1.89 -16.16
N VAL A 25 -5.29 0.58 -15.97
CA VAL A 25 -6.11 0.03 -14.87
C VAL A 25 -5.46 0.33 -13.52
N TYR A 26 -4.15 0.18 -13.41
CA TYR A 26 -3.41 0.51 -12.19
C TYR A 26 -3.65 1.96 -11.74
N PHE A 27 -3.49 2.93 -12.64
CA PHE A 27 -3.71 4.34 -12.31
C PHE A 27 -5.19 4.63 -12.01
N SER A 28 -6.13 4.10 -12.80
CA SER A 28 -7.57 4.25 -12.56
C SER A 28 -7.99 3.75 -11.18
N THR A 29 -7.36 2.68 -10.71
CA THR A 29 -7.65 2.10 -9.39
C THR A 29 -7.02 2.91 -8.25
N ASN A 30 -5.77 3.38 -8.41
CA ASN A 30 -5.02 3.99 -7.32
C ASN A 30 -5.17 5.51 -7.21
N MET A 31 -5.66 6.21 -8.25
CA MET A 31 -5.97 7.63 -8.15
C MET A 31 -7.13 7.87 -7.20
N SER A 32 -7.02 8.91 -6.37
CA SER A 32 -8.14 9.37 -5.54
C SER A 32 -9.25 10.02 -6.38
N ALA A 33 -10.46 10.05 -5.86
CA ALA A 33 -11.59 10.70 -6.52
C ALA A 33 -11.30 12.18 -6.84
N SER A 34 -10.56 12.88 -5.97
CA SER A 34 -10.14 14.27 -6.19
C SER A 34 -9.14 14.40 -7.34
N GLN A 35 -8.17 13.47 -7.44
CA GLN A 35 -7.20 13.45 -8.54
C GLN A 35 -7.89 13.16 -9.88
N ILE A 36 -8.80 12.18 -9.90
CA ILE A 36 -9.60 11.87 -11.10
C ILE A 36 -10.44 13.08 -11.49
N SER A 37 -11.12 13.72 -10.52
CA SER A 37 -11.94 14.90 -10.79
C SER A 37 -11.13 16.07 -11.35
N THR A 38 -9.95 16.30 -10.81
CA THR A 38 -9.05 17.38 -11.29
C THR A 38 -8.53 17.09 -12.69
N ALA A 39 -8.13 15.86 -12.96
CA ALA A 39 -7.53 15.47 -14.24
C ALA A 39 -8.57 15.32 -15.35
N SER A 40 -9.76 14.80 -15.05
CA SER A 40 -10.85 14.57 -16.03
C SER A 40 -11.74 15.80 -16.24
N GLY A 41 -11.72 16.76 -15.31
CA GLY A 41 -12.69 17.86 -15.27
C GLY A 41 -14.12 17.46 -14.86
N VAL A 42 -14.32 16.20 -14.43
CA VAL A 42 -15.60 15.66 -14.00
C VAL A 42 -15.59 15.46 -12.48
N THR A 43 -16.50 16.11 -11.76
CA THR A 43 -16.58 15.97 -10.30
C THR A 43 -17.17 14.60 -9.93
N LEU A 44 -16.36 13.74 -9.31
CA LEU A 44 -16.84 12.49 -8.73
C LEU A 44 -17.38 12.73 -7.32
N THR A 45 -18.58 12.24 -7.07
CA THR A 45 -19.26 12.27 -5.77
C THR A 45 -19.54 10.87 -5.28
N ALA A 46 -19.88 10.72 -4.01
CA ALA A 46 -20.28 9.43 -3.45
C ALA A 46 -21.51 8.80 -4.14
N THR A 47 -22.27 9.60 -4.87
CA THR A 47 -23.47 9.16 -5.62
C THR A 47 -23.20 8.91 -7.10
N SER A 48 -21.98 9.12 -7.60
CA SER A 48 -21.62 8.85 -8.99
C SER A 48 -21.75 7.37 -9.31
N THR A 49 -22.36 7.08 -10.45
CA THR A 49 -22.55 5.70 -10.92
C THR A 49 -21.21 5.05 -11.30
N PRO A 50 -21.08 3.71 -11.28
CA PRO A 50 -19.86 3.02 -11.73
C PRO A 50 -19.47 3.40 -13.16
N ASP A 51 -20.44 3.67 -14.03
CA ASP A 51 -20.21 4.10 -15.40
C ASP A 51 -19.56 5.48 -15.48
N GLU A 52 -20.09 6.44 -14.74
CA GLU A 52 -19.52 7.80 -14.64
C GLU A 52 -18.10 7.77 -14.05
N GLN A 53 -17.88 6.92 -13.04
CA GLN A 53 -16.56 6.75 -12.45
C GLN A 53 -15.54 6.17 -13.44
N ALA A 54 -15.94 5.15 -14.21
CA ALA A 54 -15.09 4.53 -15.22
C ALA A 54 -14.74 5.52 -16.36
N GLU A 55 -15.70 6.27 -16.86
CA GLU A 55 -15.46 7.27 -17.90
C GLU A 55 -14.56 8.41 -17.40
N ALA A 56 -14.79 8.89 -16.18
CA ALA A 56 -13.95 9.93 -15.60
C ALA A 56 -12.50 9.43 -15.38
N ALA A 57 -12.32 8.20 -14.93
CA ALA A 57 -11.00 7.61 -14.73
C ALA A 57 -10.23 7.45 -16.04
N VAL A 58 -10.89 7.02 -17.13
CA VAL A 58 -10.25 6.94 -18.45
C VAL A 58 -9.82 8.32 -18.93
N LYS A 59 -10.70 9.34 -18.85
CA LYS A 59 -10.35 10.72 -19.21
C LYS A 59 -9.17 11.24 -18.39
N ALA A 60 -9.11 10.89 -17.09
CA ALA A 60 -7.99 11.27 -16.23
C ALA A 60 -6.69 10.62 -16.69
N VAL A 61 -6.70 9.32 -17.00
CA VAL A 61 -5.53 8.59 -17.53
C VAL A 61 -5.07 9.18 -18.86
N ASP A 62 -5.99 9.43 -19.79
CA ASP A 62 -5.66 10.03 -21.08
C ASP A 62 -5.06 11.43 -20.94
N SER A 63 -5.50 12.21 -19.96
CA SER A 63 -4.99 13.56 -19.70
C SER A 63 -3.55 13.58 -19.18
N MET A 64 -3.08 12.49 -18.57
CA MET A 64 -1.74 12.39 -17.98
C MET A 64 -0.61 12.42 -19.00
N LYS A 65 -0.89 12.12 -20.28
CA LYS A 65 0.11 12.03 -21.36
C LYS A 65 1.34 11.20 -21.01
N VAL A 66 1.14 10.16 -20.20
CA VAL A 66 2.19 9.22 -19.84
C VAL A 66 2.31 8.17 -20.94
N SER A 67 3.53 7.91 -21.38
CA SER A 67 3.83 6.86 -22.34
C SER A 67 4.23 5.58 -21.59
N ASP A 68 3.94 4.44 -22.20
CA ASP A 68 4.51 3.16 -21.80
C ASP A 68 6.01 3.09 -22.11
N ILE A 69 6.66 1.96 -21.78
CA ILE A 69 8.09 1.74 -22.02
C ILE A 69 8.43 1.79 -23.51
N GLU A 70 7.45 1.52 -24.37
CA GLU A 70 7.60 1.53 -25.84
C GLU A 70 7.32 2.91 -26.47
N GLY A 71 6.92 3.89 -25.66
CA GLY A 71 6.62 5.25 -26.11
C GLY A 71 5.19 5.45 -26.62
N ASN A 72 4.30 4.43 -26.48
CA ASN A 72 2.90 4.57 -26.82
C ASN A 72 2.13 5.25 -25.69
N GLN A 73 1.07 5.99 -26.03
CA GLN A 73 0.19 6.54 -25.00
C GLN A 73 -0.42 5.41 -24.16
N MET A 74 -0.36 5.57 -22.85
CA MET A 74 -0.92 4.61 -21.91
C MET A 74 -2.42 4.44 -22.15
N LYS A 75 -2.85 3.18 -22.30
CA LYS A 75 -4.26 2.82 -22.48
C LYS A 75 -4.77 2.04 -21.28
N VAL A 76 -6.05 2.19 -21.01
CA VAL A 76 -6.77 1.36 -20.04
C VAL A 76 -7.24 0.11 -20.77
N THR A 77 -6.62 -1.03 -20.50
CA THR A 77 -6.93 -2.31 -21.14
C THR A 77 -7.10 -3.42 -20.11
N TRP A 78 -7.98 -4.36 -20.37
CA TRP A 78 -8.22 -5.52 -19.52
C TRP A 78 -8.48 -6.76 -20.34
N ASP A 79 -7.72 -7.83 -20.06
CA ASP A 79 -7.89 -9.12 -20.72
C ASP A 79 -8.86 -10.00 -19.93
N SER A 80 -9.98 -10.32 -20.56
CA SER A 80 -11.04 -11.13 -20.01
C SER A 80 -11.54 -12.15 -21.03
N VAL A 81 -12.71 -12.70 -20.82
CA VAL A 81 -13.41 -13.58 -21.76
C VAL A 81 -14.72 -12.94 -22.19
N ASP A 82 -15.18 -13.24 -23.40
CA ASP A 82 -16.50 -12.85 -23.86
C ASP A 82 -17.58 -13.81 -23.31
N GLU A 83 -18.86 -13.55 -23.63
CA GLU A 83 -20.00 -14.38 -23.22
C GLU A 83 -19.92 -15.82 -23.73
N ASN A 84 -19.06 -16.07 -24.72
CA ASN A 84 -18.83 -17.39 -25.32
C ASN A 84 -17.60 -18.08 -24.76
N GLY A 85 -16.89 -17.46 -23.79
CA GLY A 85 -15.68 -17.99 -23.18
C GLY A 85 -14.39 -17.79 -24.01
N ASN A 86 -14.44 -16.95 -25.08
CA ASN A 86 -13.25 -16.65 -25.87
C ASN A 86 -12.47 -15.47 -25.25
N ALA A 87 -11.15 -15.52 -25.34
CA ALA A 87 -10.29 -14.43 -24.87
C ALA A 87 -10.60 -13.13 -25.64
N LYS A 88 -10.85 -12.04 -24.89
CA LYS A 88 -11.14 -10.72 -25.41
C LYS A 88 -10.48 -9.65 -24.56
N THR A 89 -9.81 -8.72 -25.23
CA THR A 89 -9.28 -7.51 -24.59
C THR A 89 -10.31 -6.39 -24.67
N TYR A 90 -10.67 -5.85 -23.51
CA TYR A 90 -11.55 -4.69 -23.38
C TYR A 90 -10.69 -3.44 -23.25
N GLU A 91 -11.20 -2.29 -23.75
CA GLU A 91 -10.47 -1.02 -23.72
C GLU A 91 -11.33 0.08 -23.08
N GLY A 92 -10.67 1.09 -22.50
CA GLY A 92 -11.31 2.27 -21.92
C GLY A 92 -12.22 1.97 -20.74
N ALA A 93 -13.41 2.59 -20.70
CA ALA A 93 -14.35 2.42 -19.61
C ALA A 93 -14.89 0.98 -19.51
N ASP A 94 -15.04 0.29 -20.63
CA ASP A 94 -15.49 -1.11 -20.64
C ASP A 94 -14.45 -2.05 -20.03
N ALA A 95 -13.15 -1.72 -20.13
CA ALA A 95 -12.10 -2.46 -19.45
C ALA A 95 -12.24 -2.38 -17.93
N LEU A 96 -12.55 -1.20 -17.38
CA LEU A 96 -12.73 -1.02 -15.93
C LEU A 96 -14.00 -1.71 -15.43
N LYS A 97 -15.08 -1.67 -16.19
CA LYS A 97 -16.35 -2.36 -15.89
C LYS A 97 -16.17 -3.88 -15.91
N GLN A 98 -15.50 -4.38 -16.94
CA GLN A 98 -15.24 -5.81 -17.07
C GLN A 98 -14.31 -6.30 -15.96
N ALA A 99 -13.27 -5.54 -15.64
CA ALA A 99 -12.39 -5.88 -14.52
C ALA A 99 -13.15 -5.93 -13.18
N ALA A 100 -14.07 -4.98 -12.94
CA ALA A 100 -14.92 -4.98 -11.74
C ALA A 100 -15.84 -6.21 -11.72
N SER A 101 -16.46 -6.55 -12.86
CA SER A 101 -17.33 -7.73 -12.99
C SER A 101 -16.57 -9.02 -12.75
N ASP A 102 -15.37 -9.18 -13.32
CA ASP A 102 -14.53 -10.38 -13.20
C ASP A 102 -14.12 -10.67 -11.77
N ILE A 103 -13.93 -9.64 -10.94
CA ILE A 103 -13.58 -9.77 -9.53
C ILE A 103 -14.79 -9.75 -8.58
N GLY A 104 -16.02 -9.53 -9.11
CA GLY A 104 -17.24 -9.49 -8.32
C GLY A 104 -17.45 -8.19 -7.53
N GLU A 105 -16.86 -7.07 -7.99
CA GLU A 105 -17.01 -5.75 -7.39
C GLU A 105 -17.89 -4.83 -8.25
N ASN A 106 -18.48 -3.81 -7.63
CA ASN A 106 -19.27 -2.82 -8.38
C ASN A 106 -18.37 -1.84 -9.16
N THR A 107 -17.22 -1.49 -8.63
CA THR A 107 -16.25 -0.59 -9.24
C THR A 107 -14.86 -0.82 -8.65
N ILE A 108 -13.84 -0.67 -9.48
CA ILE A 108 -12.43 -0.68 -9.08
C ILE A 108 -11.82 0.72 -9.06
N VAL A 109 -12.57 1.72 -9.49
CA VAL A 109 -12.09 3.11 -9.62
C VAL A 109 -11.91 3.74 -8.24
N SER A 110 -10.82 4.47 -8.06
CA SER A 110 -10.50 5.20 -6.83
C SER A 110 -10.41 4.32 -5.56
N ARG A 111 -9.97 3.08 -5.73
CA ARG A 111 -9.65 2.14 -4.64
C ARG A 111 -8.18 2.32 -4.24
N THR A 112 -7.86 3.45 -3.64
CA THR A 112 -6.48 3.81 -3.25
C THR A 112 -5.91 2.89 -2.18
N GLY A 113 -4.58 2.77 -2.12
CA GLY A 113 -3.88 2.04 -1.05
C GLY A 113 -3.19 0.74 -1.47
N GLY A 114 -3.35 0.33 -2.73
CA GLY A 114 -2.61 -0.82 -3.30
C GLY A 114 -3.21 -2.19 -3.06
N ALA A 115 -4.07 -2.37 -2.06
CA ALA A 115 -4.70 -3.65 -1.72
C ALA A 115 -5.49 -4.24 -2.90
N THR A 116 -6.35 -3.44 -3.52
CA THR A 116 -7.13 -3.83 -4.68
C THR A 116 -6.24 -4.22 -5.86
N THR A 117 -5.20 -3.43 -6.13
CA THR A 117 -4.24 -3.72 -7.21
C THR A 117 -3.48 -5.02 -6.96
N PHE A 118 -3.00 -5.23 -5.73
CA PHE A 118 -2.34 -6.48 -5.35
C PHE A 118 -3.27 -7.68 -5.54
N ALA A 119 -4.50 -7.59 -5.04
CA ALA A 119 -5.47 -8.67 -5.12
C ALA A 119 -5.89 -8.97 -6.57
N MET A 120 -6.07 -7.94 -7.42
CA MET A 120 -6.34 -8.10 -8.85
C MET A 120 -5.18 -8.80 -9.58
N GLY A 121 -3.93 -8.38 -9.31
CA GLY A 121 -2.75 -9.00 -9.89
C GLY A 121 -2.60 -10.47 -9.46
N MET A 122 -2.80 -10.76 -8.18
CA MET A 122 -2.78 -12.13 -7.67
C MET A 122 -3.89 -12.97 -8.28
N ALA A 123 -5.11 -12.45 -8.39
CA ALA A 123 -6.23 -13.15 -9.02
C ALA A 123 -5.96 -13.43 -10.50
N ASN A 124 -5.41 -12.45 -11.22
CA ASN A 124 -5.04 -12.58 -12.62
C ASN A 124 -3.95 -13.65 -12.85
N PHE A 125 -2.97 -13.71 -11.96
CA PHE A 125 -1.94 -14.74 -11.98
C PHE A 125 -2.52 -16.11 -11.64
N LEU A 126 -3.29 -16.24 -10.57
CA LEU A 126 -3.81 -17.52 -10.08
C LEU A 126 -4.86 -18.13 -10.99
N LYS A 127 -5.70 -17.32 -11.66
CA LYS A 127 -6.67 -17.85 -12.63
C LYS A 127 -6.02 -18.63 -13.77
N SER A 128 -4.80 -18.25 -14.15
CA SER A 128 -4.06 -18.91 -15.22
C SER A 128 -3.59 -20.33 -14.85
N TYR A 129 -3.43 -20.61 -13.55
CA TYR A 129 -2.92 -21.88 -13.06
C TYR A 129 -3.94 -22.72 -12.29
N LEU A 130 -4.92 -22.09 -11.64
CA LEU A 130 -5.80 -22.71 -10.66
C LEU A 130 -7.27 -22.30 -10.89
N GLY A 131 -7.94 -22.96 -11.82
CA GLY A 131 -9.40 -22.91 -11.93
C GLY A 131 -9.98 -22.01 -13.03
N GLY A 132 -9.16 -21.41 -13.88
CA GLY A 132 -9.62 -20.63 -15.01
C GLY A 132 -10.26 -19.28 -14.64
N HIS A 133 -10.90 -18.66 -15.61
CA HIS A 133 -11.47 -17.31 -15.48
C HIS A 133 -12.55 -17.21 -14.39
N ASP A 134 -13.42 -18.21 -14.28
CA ASP A 134 -14.53 -18.24 -13.30
C ASP A 134 -14.06 -18.22 -11.84
N SER A 135 -12.81 -18.57 -11.58
CA SER A 135 -12.23 -18.53 -10.24
C SER A 135 -11.66 -17.17 -9.84
N MET A 136 -11.67 -16.18 -10.73
CA MET A 136 -10.99 -14.90 -10.51
C MET A 136 -11.57 -14.13 -9.32
N ALA A 137 -12.89 -14.07 -9.18
CA ALA A 137 -13.54 -13.43 -8.03
C ALA A 137 -13.15 -14.11 -6.70
N PHE A 138 -13.09 -15.45 -6.70
CA PHE A 138 -12.66 -16.20 -5.52
C PHE A 138 -11.21 -15.84 -5.11
N TRP A 139 -10.28 -15.85 -6.07
CA TRP A 139 -8.87 -15.52 -5.78
C TRP A 139 -8.67 -14.07 -5.39
N TYR A 140 -9.46 -13.15 -5.95
CA TYR A 140 -9.44 -11.74 -5.54
C TYR A 140 -9.85 -11.58 -4.08
N HIS A 141 -10.99 -12.13 -3.67
CA HIS A 141 -11.45 -12.05 -2.29
C HIS A 141 -10.53 -12.79 -1.32
N PHE A 142 -9.96 -13.91 -1.75
CA PHE A 142 -8.94 -14.62 -0.96
C PHE A 142 -7.70 -13.74 -0.71
N ALA A 143 -7.19 -13.07 -1.73
CA ALA A 143 -6.04 -12.18 -1.61
C ALA A 143 -6.33 -10.96 -0.73
N ILE A 144 -7.53 -10.36 -0.84
CA ILE A 144 -7.97 -9.26 0.05
C ILE A 144 -8.02 -9.73 1.52
N MET A 145 -8.58 -10.90 1.77
CA MET A 145 -8.62 -11.46 3.13
C MET A 145 -7.21 -11.75 3.68
N PHE A 146 -6.34 -12.28 2.84
CA PHE A 146 -4.94 -12.55 3.21
C PHE A 146 -4.22 -11.25 3.60
N GLU A 147 -4.38 -10.20 2.79
CA GLU A 147 -3.79 -8.89 3.08
C GLU A 147 -4.37 -8.27 4.36
N ALA A 148 -5.68 -8.36 4.56
CA ALA A 148 -6.32 -7.87 5.79
C ALA A 148 -5.76 -8.55 7.05
N LEU A 149 -5.52 -9.86 7.01
CA LEU A 149 -4.88 -10.59 8.10
C LEU A 149 -3.43 -10.17 8.31
N PHE A 150 -2.69 -9.93 7.24
CA PHE A 150 -1.31 -9.44 7.31
C PHE A 150 -1.24 -8.05 7.97
N ILE A 151 -2.12 -7.13 7.57
CA ILE A 151 -2.23 -5.79 8.16
C ILE A 151 -2.61 -5.89 9.64
N LEU A 152 -3.54 -6.77 10.00
CA LEU A 152 -3.96 -6.98 11.40
C LEU A 152 -2.78 -7.36 12.31
N THR A 153 -1.89 -8.24 11.84
CA THR A 153 -0.68 -8.62 12.60
C THR A 153 0.28 -7.45 12.77
N THR A 154 0.41 -6.60 11.76
CA THR A 154 1.23 -5.40 11.81
C THR A 154 0.68 -4.38 12.80
N VAL A 155 -0.65 -4.18 12.82
CA VAL A 155 -1.33 -3.30 13.78
C VAL A 155 -1.15 -3.78 15.21
N ASP A 156 -1.27 -5.09 15.48
CA ASP A 156 -1.04 -5.67 16.81
C ASP A 156 0.40 -5.41 17.29
N ASN A 157 1.38 -5.73 16.46
CA ASN A 157 2.79 -5.51 16.80
C ASN A 157 3.12 -4.02 16.97
N GLY A 158 2.64 -3.16 16.07
CA GLY A 158 2.82 -1.71 16.15
C GLY A 158 2.23 -1.13 17.42
N THR A 159 1.04 -1.57 17.80
CA THR A 159 0.39 -1.15 19.05
C THR A 159 1.19 -1.58 20.28
N ARG A 160 1.77 -2.78 20.28
CA ARG A 160 2.65 -3.24 21.38
C ARG A 160 3.92 -2.40 21.50
N VAL A 161 4.57 -2.12 20.39
CA VAL A 161 5.78 -1.27 20.37
C VAL A 161 5.44 0.14 20.85
N ALA A 162 4.37 0.74 20.33
CA ALA A 162 3.92 2.08 20.73
C ALA A 162 3.58 2.13 22.23
N ARG A 163 2.92 1.09 22.76
CA ARG A 163 2.63 0.97 24.20
C ARG A 163 3.90 1.03 25.04
N TYR A 164 4.95 0.29 24.67
CA TYR A 164 6.22 0.31 25.39
C TYR A 164 6.89 1.69 25.30
N GLN A 165 6.94 2.30 24.15
CA GLN A 165 7.52 3.63 23.97
C GLN A 165 6.77 4.70 24.77
N ILE A 166 5.44 4.70 24.73
CA ILE A 166 4.61 5.63 25.51
C ILE A 166 4.82 5.39 27.01
N GLY A 167 4.87 4.13 27.45
CA GLY A 167 5.13 3.78 28.85
C GLY A 167 6.49 4.30 29.31
N GLU A 168 7.53 4.15 28.51
CA GLU A 168 8.89 4.63 28.80
C GLU A 168 8.95 6.16 28.82
N LEU A 169 8.33 6.84 27.85
CA LEU A 169 8.24 8.29 27.83
C LEU A 169 7.50 8.85 29.07
N LEU A 170 6.37 8.27 29.42
CA LEU A 170 5.63 8.65 30.63
C LEU A 170 6.42 8.35 31.91
N GLY A 171 7.17 7.25 31.93
CA GLY A 171 8.01 6.86 33.06
C GLY A 171 9.18 7.81 33.34
N ASN A 172 9.60 8.60 32.37
CA ASN A 172 10.60 9.66 32.54
C ASN A 172 10.07 10.83 33.39
N VAL A 173 8.74 10.97 33.48
CA VAL A 173 8.13 11.98 34.35
C VAL A 173 8.09 11.47 35.79
N ARG A 174 8.69 12.22 36.73
CA ARG A 174 8.89 11.84 38.13
C ARG A 174 7.64 11.32 38.84
N LYS A 175 6.43 11.82 38.46
CA LYS A 175 5.14 11.43 39.03
C LYS A 175 4.56 10.17 38.37
N LEU A 176 5.04 9.78 37.19
CA LEU A 176 4.48 8.71 36.37
C LEU A 176 5.43 7.51 36.20
N LYS A 177 6.45 7.39 37.04
CA LYS A 177 7.46 6.31 36.98
C LYS A 177 6.86 4.89 36.90
N LYS A 178 5.68 4.67 37.45
CA LYS A 178 4.98 3.39 37.39
C LYS A 178 4.60 2.95 35.97
N PHE A 179 4.50 3.88 35.02
CA PHE A 179 4.20 3.56 33.62
C PHE A 179 5.37 2.88 32.90
N ALA A 180 6.60 3.07 33.37
CA ALA A 180 7.79 2.38 32.86
C ALA A 180 7.85 0.90 33.27
N ASP A 181 7.03 0.47 34.25
CA ASP A 181 6.98 -0.93 34.68
C ASP A 181 6.03 -1.74 33.77
N PRO A 182 6.58 -2.66 32.96
CA PRO A 182 5.76 -3.46 32.03
C PRO A 182 4.85 -4.47 32.74
N THR A 183 5.04 -4.68 34.04
CA THR A 183 4.21 -5.61 34.82
C THR A 183 2.95 -4.94 35.39
N TRP A 184 2.91 -3.60 35.40
CA TRP A 184 1.78 -2.85 35.94
C TRP A 184 0.59 -2.81 34.98
N LYS A 185 -0.39 -3.71 35.21
CA LYS A 185 -1.57 -3.91 34.35
C LYS A 185 -2.35 -2.62 34.01
N PRO A 186 -2.68 -1.73 34.99
CA PRO A 186 -3.42 -0.50 34.65
C PRO A 186 -2.63 0.43 33.72
N GLY A 187 -1.32 0.55 33.92
CA GLY A 187 -0.45 1.32 33.02
C GLY A 187 -0.46 0.78 31.61
N ASN A 188 -0.38 -0.54 31.46
CA ASN A 188 -0.43 -1.19 30.16
C ASN A 188 -1.76 -0.97 29.43
N ILE A 189 -2.88 -0.98 30.13
CA ILE A 189 -4.20 -0.71 29.54
C ILE A 189 -4.27 0.75 29.07
N ILE A 190 -3.86 1.71 29.90
CA ILE A 190 -3.90 3.13 29.56
C ILE A 190 -2.99 3.44 28.37
N THR A 191 -1.75 2.94 28.36
CA THR A 191 -0.83 3.18 27.26
C THR A 191 -1.28 2.50 25.95
N THR A 192 -1.93 1.33 26.04
CA THR A 192 -2.55 0.68 24.88
C THR A 192 -3.72 1.51 24.34
N LEU A 193 -4.60 2.02 25.22
CA LEU A 193 -5.69 2.89 24.80
C LEU A 193 -5.19 4.17 24.14
N ILE A 194 -4.14 4.80 24.68
CA ILE A 194 -3.52 5.97 24.07
C ILE A 194 -2.97 5.63 22.69
N ALA A 195 -2.21 4.54 22.56
CA ALA A 195 -1.66 4.09 21.28
C ALA A 195 -2.77 3.84 20.25
N THR A 196 -3.81 3.11 20.65
CA THR A 196 -4.96 2.80 19.78
C THR A 196 -5.73 4.06 19.40
N ALA A 197 -5.94 5.00 20.33
CA ALA A 197 -6.61 6.26 20.05
C ALA A 197 -5.80 7.15 19.08
N LEU A 198 -4.48 7.14 19.18
CA LEU A 198 -3.61 7.91 18.27
C LEU A 198 -3.72 7.40 16.84
N TRP A 199 -3.42 6.12 16.59
CA TRP A 199 -3.47 5.62 15.21
C TRP A 199 -4.91 5.45 14.70
N GLY A 200 -5.86 5.09 15.54
CA GLY A 200 -7.28 5.02 15.19
C GLY A 200 -7.88 6.38 14.88
N GLY A 201 -7.49 7.43 15.61
CA GLY A 201 -7.86 8.81 15.32
C GLY A 201 -7.30 9.30 13.99
N LEU A 202 -6.03 9.00 13.70
CA LEU A 202 -5.42 9.32 12.39
C LEU A 202 -6.15 8.60 11.24
N LEU A 203 -6.47 7.32 11.42
CA LEU A 203 -7.22 6.54 10.44
C LEU A 203 -8.62 7.14 10.23
N TRP A 204 -9.32 7.50 11.31
CA TRP A 204 -10.64 8.12 11.24
C TRP A 204 -10.61 9.43 10.45
N VAL A 205 -9.66 10.32 10.75
CA VAL A 205 -9.46 11.56 10.00
C VAL A 205 -9.17 11.27 8.53
N GLY A 206 -8.29 10.31 8.24
CA GLY A 206 -7.93 9.93 6.88
C GLY A 206 -9.10 9.35 6.07
N VAL A 207 -10.00 8.60 6.70
CA VAL A 207 -11.20 8.02 6.04
C VAL A 207 -12.29 9.08 5.84
N CYS A 208 -12.45 10.01 6.79
CA CYS A 208 -13.46 11.06 6.70
C CYS A 208 -13.06 12.23 5.79
N ASP A 209 -11.79 12.33 5.41
CA ASP A 209 -11.31 13.39 4.51
C ASP A 209 -11.66 13.06 3.06
N THR A 210 -12.62 13.80 2.52
CA THR A 210 -13.07 13.67 1.13
C THR A 210 -12.01 14.08 0.10
N ASN A 211 -10.95 14.78 0.53
CA ASN A 211 -9.85 15.23 -0.32
C ASN A 211 -8.69 14.22 -0.43
N GLY A 212 -8.88 13.00 0.07
CA GLY A 212 -7.89 11.93 -0.04
C GLY A 212 -6.83 11.94 1.06
N GLY A 213 -7.25 12.13 2.33
CA GLY A 213 -6.38 12.20 3.50
C GLY A 213 -5.41 11.02 3.65
N ILE A 214 -5.76 9.83 3.18
CA ILE A 214 -4.84 8.68 3.11
C ILE A 214 -3.67 8.99 2.18
N ASN A 215 -3.91 9.60 1.01
CA ASN A 215 -2.86 9.97 0.06
C ASN A 215 -1.95 11.07 0.60
N ALA A 216 -2.47 11.98 1.43
CA ALA A 216 -1.65 13.01 2.10
C ALA A 216 -0.68 12.38 3.14
N MET A 217 -1.01 11.22 3.69
CA MET A 217 -0.15 10.50 4.65
C MET A 217 0.95 9.66 3.97
N MET A 218 0.83 9.31 2.68
CA MET A 218 1.81 8.50 1.97
C MET A 218 3.23 9.11 1.96
N PRO A 219 3.43 10.42 1.72
CA PRO A 219 4.76 11.03 1.81
C PRO A 219 5.37 10.94 3.22
N ILE A 220 4.55 11.16 4.26
CA ILE A 220 5.00 11.06 5.66
C ILE A 220 5.42 9.63 5.99
N PHE A 221 4.67 8.65 5.52
CA PHE A 221 5.00 7.23 5.67
C PHE A 221 6.33 6.88 4.98
N GLY A 222 6.52 7.34 3.75
CA GLY A 222 7.76 7.13 2.99
C GLY A 222 8.98 7.74 3.70
N ILE A 223 8.88 9.00 4.12
CA ILE A 223 9.94 9.70 4.86
C ILE A 223 10.28 9.00 6.19
N SER A 224 9.25 8.60 6.95
CA SER A 224 9.44 7.90 8.23
C SER A 224 10.13 6.56 8.05
N ASN A 225 9.78 5.81 7.00
CA ASN A 225 10.39 4.52 6.68
C ASN A 225 11.87 4.66 6.30
N GLN A 226 12.20 5.64 5.47
CA GLN A 226 13.58 5.93 5.07
C GLN A 226 14.43 6.37 6.27
N LEU A 227 13.88 7.25 7.13
CA LEU A 227 14.58 7.68 8.35
C LEU A 227 14.86 6.49 9.28
N LEU A 228 13.89 5.59 9.44
CA LEU A 228 14.06 4.38 10.25
C LEU A 228 15.12 3.44 9.65
N ALA A 229 15.11 3.25 8.34
CA ALA A 229 16.09 2.44 7.62
C ALA A 229 17.50 3.01 7.79
N ALA A 230 17.68 4.31 7.61
CA ALA A 230 18.96 5.00 7.81
C ALA A 230 19.48 4.83 9.26
N ALA A 231 18.61 4.99 10.26
CA ALA A 231 18.96 4.78 11.67
C ALA A 231 19.39 3.32 11.94
N CYS A 232 18.68 2.35 11.37
CA CYS A 232 19.02 0.93 11.49
C CYS A 232 20.37 0.62 10.83
N PHE A 233 20.65 1.13 9.63
CA PHE A 233 21.93 0.94 8.95
C PHE A 233 23.09 1.58 9.71
N MET A 234 22.89 2.76 10.32
CA MET A 234 23.88 3.36 11.20
C MET A 234 24.19 2.48 12.41
N LEU A 235 23.15 1.96 13.06
CA LEU A 235 23.30 1.06 14.21
C LEU A 235 24.06 -0.21 13.83
N VAL A 236 23.67 -0.86 12.71
CA VAL A 236 24.35 -2.07 12.22
C VAL A 236 25.81 -1.78 11.88
N THR A 237 26.10 -0.64 11.26
CA THR A 237 27.48 -0.21 10.94
C THR A 237 28.34 -0.12 12.21
N VAL A 238 27.82 0.52 13.26
CA VAL A 238 28.51 0.63 14.56
C VAL A 238 28.70 -0.75 15.20
N CYS A 239 27.69 -1.60 15.16
CA CYS A 239 27.78 -2.96 15.70
C CYS A 239 28.85 -3.79 14.98
N VAL A 240 28.86 -3.79 13.64
CA VAL A 240 29.85 -4.51 12.83
C VAL A 240 31.26 -3.99 13.08
N ALA A 241 31.43 -2.67 13.23
CA ALA A 241 32.70 -2.05 13.56
C ALA A 241 33.23 -2.49 14.94
N LYS A 242 32.34 -2.50 15.97
CA LYS A 242 32.66 -2.91 17.33
C LYS A 242 33.00 -4.41 17.46
N LEU A 243 32.31 -5.25 16.67
CA LEU A 243 32.58 -6.68 16.61
C LEU A 243 33.89 -7.04 15.88
N GLY A 244 34.58 -6.05 15.32
CA GLY A 244 35.87 -6.25 14.65
C GLY A 244 35.76 -6.70 13.18
N TYR A 245 34.59 -6.85 12.65
CA TYR A 245 34.36 -7.29 11.26
C TYR A 245 34.50 -6.15 10.25
N LYS A 246 35.55 -5.36 10.32
CA LYS A 246 35.78 -4.17 9.49
C LYS A 246 35.70 -4.45 7.98
N LYS A 247 36.06 -5.67 7.54
CA LYS A 247 35.99 -6.08 6.13
C LYS A 247 34.55 -6.04 5.56
N TYR A 248 33.54 -6.15 6.42
CA TYR A 248 32.12 -6.21 6.00
C TYR A 248 31.38 -4.88 6.25
N LEU A 249 32.08 -3.82 6.65
CA LEU A 249 31.45 -2.50 6.88
C LEU A 249 30.79 -1.92 5.64
N TRP A 250 31.27 -2.24 4.45
CA TRP A 250 30.67 -1.79 3.20
C TRP A 250 29.23 -2.26 3.00
N ILE A 251 28.85 -3.43 3.59
CA ILE A 251 27.50 -4.00 3.43
C ILE A 251 26.40 -3.08 3.98
N PRO A 252 26.47 -2.57 5.23
CA PRO A 252 25.50 -1.61 5.73
C PRO A 252 25.76 -0.17 5.27
N VAL A 253 27.00 0.21 4.94
CA VAL A 253 27.36 1.58 4.55
C VAL A 253 26.83 1.93 3.15
N VAL A 254 26.90 1.01 2.18
CA VAL A 254 26.42 1.27 0.82
C VAL A 254 24.91 1.58 0.80
N PRO A 255 24.02 0.75 1.40
CA PRO A 255 22.60 1.10 1.49
C PRO A 255 22.35 2.38 2.30
N LEU A 256 23.12 2.63 3.37
CA LEU A 256 22.99 3.86 4.15
C LEU A 256 23.27 5.12 3.31
N VAL A 257 24.35 5.12 2.54
CA VAL A 257 24.68 6.24 1.66
C VAL A 257 23.60 6.44 0.60
N TRP A 258 23.12 5.34 0.02
CA TRP A 258 22.04 5.38 -0.97
C TRP A 258 20.75 5.97 -0.40
N ASP A 259 20.36 5.55 0.79
CA ASP A 259 19.17 6.02 1.51
C ASP A 259 19.28 7.52 1.86
N CYS A 260 20.46 7.94 2.33
CA CYS A 260 20.75 9.36 2.59
C CYS A 260 20.70 10.21 1.31
N LEU A 261 21.19 9.71 0.17
CA LEU A 261 21.14 10.42 -1.11
C LEU A 261 19.71 10.56 -1.63
N LEU A 262 18.89 9.52 -1.49
CA LEU A 262 17.47 9.57 -1.86
C LEU A 262 16.70 10.57 -1.00
N TYR A 263 17.00 10.65 0.30
CA TYR A 263 16.36 11.58 1.21
C TYR A 263 16.73 13.05 0.94
N THR A 264 17.96 13.30 0.51
CA THR A 264 18.47 14.66 0.23
C THR A 264 18.20 15.12 -1.21
N SER A 265 17.82 14.20 -2.11
CA SER A 265 17.45 14.54 -3.48
C SER A 265 16.09 15.25 -3.47
N PRO A 266 15.98 16.46 -4.08
CA PRO A 266 14.69 17.13 -4.21
C PRO A 266 13.77 16.21 -5.04
N SER A 267 12.63 15.86 -4.46
CA SER A 267 11.57 15.17 -5.18
C SER A 267 11.10 16.05 -6.33
N PRO A 268 11.01 15.54 -7.58
CA PRO A 268 10.50 16.30 -8.71
C PRO A 268 9.06 16.73 -8.52
#